data_eff420bcf0f1c1bd2d164761e222643d
#
_entry.id   eff420bcf0f1c1bd2d164761e222643d
#
_cell.length_a   1.000
_cell.length_b   1.000
_cell.length_c   1.000
_cell.angle_alpha   90.00
_cell.angle_beta   90.00
_cell.angle_gamma   90.00
#
_symmetry.space_group_name_H-M   'P 1'
#
loop_
_entity.id
_entity.type
_entity.pdbx_description
1 polymer ?
#
loop_
_entity_poly.entity_id
_entity_poly.type
_entity_poly.pdbx_seq_one_letter_code
_entity_poly.pdbx_strand_id
1 'polypeptide(L)'
;MRFGENINYLWKMKKIAFIFLMFCSAFNLKAQNLILNGSFELNNATQCADELDTKVEYDNTVSSSTHFGDKYTTYLLNGSCLVCSPPVLWGGGSEDGNWILAIHGRDEVVVLPPPDGTIHLIKQGKISLSLDAPLSNAKRYKLSFWIKDPPPEPNCVQGKNNYINVGVSNYEDSLGRHLITTNYGYTEWQEYTYVFETQNAEEYITVTVGVNGVIDYSIFIDNFVLTETEEPLTTGINEISQQEKHLLKIVDILGRESKSKKGLLFYIYSDGTVEKKIIVQ
;
A
#
# COMPACT_ATOMS: atom_id res chain seq x y z
N MET A 1 -57.81 37.54 20.94
CA MET A 1 -56.65 37.06 21.74
C MET A 1 -56.08 35.82 21.14
N ARG A 2 -54.90 35.92 20.46
CA ARG A 2 -54.23 34.78 19.80
C ARG A 2 -52.77 34.67 20.24
N PHE A 3 -52.52 34.64 21.55
CA PHE A 3 -51.17 34.53 22.09
C PHE A 3 -50.71 33.06 22.31
N GLY A 4 -51.62 32.10 22.40
CA GLY A 4 -51.30 30.72 22.71
C GLY A 4 -50.82 29.88 21.52
N GLU A 5 -51.20 30.22 20.29
CA GLU A 5 -50.84 29.45 19.09
C GLU A 5 -49.38 29.68 18.68
N ASN A 6 -48.82 30.86 18.89
CA ASN A 6 -47.44 31.19 18.51
C ASN A 6 -46.39 30.49 19.37
N ILE A 7 -46.69 30.18 20.62
CA ILE A 7 -45.76 29.51 21.53
C ILE A 7 -45.60 28.03 21.14
N ASN A 8 -46.66 27.38 20.73
CA ASN A 8 -46.63 25.99 20.26
C ASN A 8 -45.87 25.82 18.92
N TYR A 9 -45.97 26.84 18.05
CA TYR A 9 -45.23 26.84 16.77
C TYR A 9 -43.72 26.99 16.99
N LEU A 10 -43.32 27.92 17.86
CA LEU A 10 -41.89 28.10 18.22
C LEU A 10 -41.29 26.88 18.91
N TRP A 11 -42.06 26.17 19.70
CA TRP A 11 -41.60 24.94 20.37
C TRP A 11 -41.45 23.76 19.39
N LYS A 12 -42.34 23.60 18.41
CA LYS A 12 -42.24 22.65 17.34
C LYS A 12 -41.04 22.94 16.42
N MET A 13 -40.81 24.19 16.06
CA MET A 13 -39.66 24.60 15.26
C MET A 13 -38.33 24.33 15.96
N LYS A 14 -38.23 24.60 17.28
CA LYS A 14 -37.01 24.28 18.07
C LYS A 14 -36.74 22.78 18.13
N LYS A 15 -37.77 21.92 18.26
CA LYS A 15 -37.60 20.47 18.21
C LYS A 15 -37.12 19.96 16.81
N ILE A 16 -37.69 20.51 15.74
CA ILE A 16 -37.28 20.15 14.36
C ILE A 16 -35.86 20.61 14.10
N ALA A 17 -35.48 21.83 14.51
CA ALA A 17 -34.12 22.33 14.37
C ALA A 17 -33.10 21.51 15.17
N PHE A 18 -33.47 21.07 16.39
CA PHE A 18 -32.60 20.21 17.21
C PHE A 18 -32.40 18.80 16.62
N ILE A 19 -33.48 18.22 16.07
CA ILE A 19 -33.40 16.93 15.35
C ILE A 19 -32.55 17.07 14.09
N PHE A 20 -32.69 18.18 13.36
CA PHE A 20 -31.87 18.43 12.15
C PHE A 20 -30.39 18.65 12.51
N LEU A 21 -30.09 19.36 13.62
CA LEU A 21 -28.72 19.51 14.11
C LEU A 21 -28.11 18.18 14.55
N MET A 22 -28.86 17.31 15.22
CA MET A 22 -28.41 15.95 15.58
C MET A 22 -28.20 15.09 14.33
N PHE A 23 -29.02 15.20 13.31
CA PHE A 23 -28.82 14.49 12.03
C PHE A 23 -27.59 15.00 11.30
N CYS A 24 -27.37 16.31 11.22
CA CYS A 24 -26.17 16.87 10.57
C CYS A 24 -24.87 16.51 11.27
N SER A 25 -24.85 16.33 12.57
CA SER A 25 -23.65 15.88 13.31
C SER A 25 -23.35 14.39 13.11
N ALA A 26 -24.35 13.58 12.76
CA ALA A 26 -24.17 12.15 12.49
C ALA A 26 -23.55 11.85 11.10
N PHE A 27 -23.62 12.79 10.15
CA PHE A 27 -23.13 12.56 8.79
C PHE A 27 -21.66 12.93 8.53
N ASN A 28 -20.92 13.42 9.55
CA ASN A 28 -19.52 13.80 9.41
C ASN A 28 -18.54 12.87 10.14
N LEU A 29 -18.95 11.67 10.52
CA LEU A 29 -18.00 10.65 10.95
C LEU A 29 -17.25 10.13 9.70
N LYS A 30 -16.24 10.87 9.24
CA LYS A 30 -15.20 10.24 8.44
C LYS A 30 -14.63 9.11 9.31
N ALA A 31 -14.58 7.90 8.76
CA ALA A 31 -13.91 6.81 9.44
C ALA A 31 -12.48 7.28 9.76
N GLN A 32 -12.14 7.29 11.04
CA GLN A 32 -10.82 7.72 11.50
C GLN A 32 -9.81 6.68 11.02
N ASN A 33 -8.67 7.14 10.48
CA ASN A 33 -7.55 6.24 10.23
C ASN A 33 -7.05 5.70 11.57
N LEU A 34 -7.04 4.39 11.71
CA LEU A 34 -6.57 3.72 12.93
C LEU A 34 -5.05 3.58 12.98
N ILE A 35 -4.33 3.81 11.87
CA ILE A 35 -2.87 3.82 11.83
C ILE A 35 -2.38 5.21 12.22
N LEU A 36 -1.53 5.28 13.24
CA LEU A 36 -1.10 6.56 13.83
C LEU A 36 -0.21 7.39 12.90
N ASN A 37 0.61 6.78 12.07
CA ASN A 37 1.54 7.46 11.17
C ASN A 37 1.69 6.72 9.84
N GLY A 38 0.58 6.48 9.16
CA GLY A 38 0.56 5.72 7.90
C GLY A 38 1.21 6.46 6.72
N SER A 39 1.34 7.78 6.80
CA SER A 39 1.96 8.65 5.78
C SER A 39 3.41 9.03 6.11
N PHE A 40 3.98 8.52 7.21
CA PHE A 40 5.35 8.78 7.67
C PHE A 40 5.68 10.27 7.94
N GLU A 41 4.68 11.14 7.99
CA GLU A 41 4.85 12.59 8.23
C GLU A 41 5.25 12.91 9.67
N LEU A 42 4.94 12.04 10.63
CA LEU A 42 5.35 12.18 12.02
C LEU A 42 6.77 11.63 12.21
N ASN A 43 7.74 12.43 11.80
CA ASN A 43 9.17 12.10 11.89
C ASN A 43 9.97 13.32 12.36
N ASN A 44 11.22 13.09 12.77
CA ASN A 44 12.18 14.11 13.15
C ASN A 44 13.43 14.10 12.26
N ALA A 45 13.31 13.61 11.04
CA ALA A 45 14.39 13.56 10.06
C ALA A 45 14.95 14.97 9.81
N THR A 46 16.27 15.06 9.80
CA THR A 46 17.01 16.32 9.60
C THR A 46 17.61 16.43 8.21
N GLN A 47 17.60 15.34 7.47
CA GLN A 47 18.14 15.24 6.13
C GLN A 47 17.06 14.89 5.13
N CYS A 48 17.33 15.15 3.88
CA CYS A 48 16.43 14.85 2.78
C CYS A 48 16.25 13.32 2.55
N ALA A 49 17.24 12.55 2.90
CA ALA A 49 17.22 11.09 2.90
C ALA A 49 17.99 10.61 4.13
N ASP A 50 17.28 9.96 5.04
CA ASP A 50 17.87 9.34 6.23
C ASP A 50 17.91 7.82 6.04
N GLU A 51 19.12 7.26 6.02
CA GLU A 51 19.36 5.83 6.12
C GLU A 51 19.15 5.41 7.57
N LEU A 52 18.20 4.55 7.81
CA LEU A 52 17.79 4.12 9.15
C LEU A 52 18.34 2.71 9.41
N ASP A 53 19.63 2.65 9.72
CA ASP A 53 20.42 1.42 9.74
C ASP A 53 20.04 0.45 10.86
N THR A 54 19.49 0.97 11.93
CA THR A 54 19.17 0.16 13.11
C THR A 54 17.75 0.45 13.59
N LYS A 55 17.19 -0.52 14.35
CA LYS A 55 15.91 -0.32 15.04
C LYS A 55 15.89 0.99 15.85
N VAL A 56 16.97 1.30 16.56
CA VAL A 56 17.06 2.49 17.43
C VAL A 56 17.01 3.77 16.61
N GLU A 57 17.72 3.84 15.50
CA GLU A 57 17.69 5.01 14.60
C GLU A 57 16.31 5.19 13.99
N TYR A 58 15.71 4.11 13.50
CA TYR A 58 14.38 4.14 12.94
C TYR A 58 13.34 4.60 13.98
N ASP A 59 13.27 3.93 15.12
CA ASP A 59 12.27 4.21 16.15
C ASP A 59 12.42 5.63 16.76
N ASN A 60 13.64 6.17 16.75
CA ASN A 60 13.89 7.57 17.15
C ASN A 60 13.51 8.57 16.07
N THR A 61 13.48 8.17 14.81
CA THR A 61 13.23 9.07 13.68
C THR A 61 11.76 9.04 13.24
N VAL A 62 11.16 7.87 13.12
CA VAL A 62 9.78 7.67 12.64
C VAL A 62 8.87 7.33 13.80
N SER A 63 8.00 8.27 14.16
CA SER A 63 7.06 8.07 15.28
C SER A 63 6.01 7.01 14.94
N SER A 64 5.55 6.27 15.96
CA SER A 64 4.46 5.28 15.86
C SER A 64 4.71 4.17 14.83
N SER A 65 5.97 3.87 14.59
CA SER A 65 6.41 2.79 13.72
C SER A 65 7.70 2.19 14.28
N THR A 66 7.94 0.92 14.00
CA THR A 66 9.11 0.18 14.50
C THR A 66 9.75 -0.60 13.37
N HIS A 67 11.07 -0.53 13.26
CA HIS A 67 11.87 -1.37 12.37
C HIS A 67 12.34 -2.62 13.09
N PHE A 68 12.11 -3.80 12.50
CA PHE A 68 12.58 -5.09 13.02
C PHE A 68 13.20 -5.98 11.92
N GLY A 69 13.57 -5.36 10.80
CA GLY A 69 14.30 -6.00 9.71
C GLY A 69 15.81 -6.00 9.90
N ASP A 70 16.50 -6.31 8.83
CA ASP A 70 17.95 -6.29 8.77
C ASP A 70 18.48 -4.87 8.62
N LYS A 71 19.75 -4.64 8.96
CA LYS A 71 20.40 -3.34 8.78
C LYS A 71 20.45 -2.93 7.31
N TYR A 72 20.44 -1.62 7.05
CA TYR A 72 20.55 -1.02 5.71
C TYR A 72 19.40 -1.41 4.78
N THR A 73 18.22 -1.62 5.33
CA THR A 73 17.06 -2.05 4.56
C THR A 73 15.88 -1.08 4.61
N THR A 74 16.06 0.08 5.25
CA THR A 74 14.97 1.06 5.40
C THR A 74 15.52 2.48 5.30
N TYR A 75 14.86 3.32 4.50
CA TYR A 75 15.21 4.72 4.29
C TYR A 75 13.95 5.57 4.39
N LEU A 76 14.04 6.68 5.13
CA LEU A 76 13.02 7.71 5.13
C LEU A 76 13.42 8.79 4.13
N LEU A 77 12.56 9.05 3.15
CA LEU A 77 12.85 9.94 2.03
C LEU A 77 11.84 11.08 1.98
N ASN A 78 12.36 12.31 1.85
CA ASN A 78 11.50 13.42 1.45
C ASN A 78 11.25 13.35 -0.06
N GLY A 79 10.00 13.48 -0.50
CA GLY A 79 9.60 13.35 -1.90
C GLY A 79 10.27 14.32 -2.88
N SER A 80 10.93 15.36 -2.38
CA SER A 80 11.75 16.29 -3.16
C SER A 80 13.23 15.92 -3.23
N CYS A 81 13.64 14.81 -2.62
CA CYS A 81 15.04 14.41 -2.50
C CYS A 81 15.68 13.93 -3.80
N LEU A 82 16.98 14.20 -3.91
CA LEU A 82 17.86 13.65 -4.95
C LEU A 82 18.65 12.50 -4.34
N VAL A 83 18.34 11.26 -4.71
CA VAL A 83 18.84 10.08 -3.96
C VAL A 83 19.79 9.18 -4.76
N CYS A 84 19.89 9.34 -6.08
CA CYS A 84 20.81 8.54 -6.90
C CYS A 84 21.96 9.39 -7.43
N SER A 85 23.11 8.74 -7.75
CA SER A 85 24.28 9.41 -8.35
C SER A 85 24.45 9.00 -9.82
N PRO A 86 24.39 9.92 -10.80
CA PRO A 86 24.17 11.36 -10.59
C PRO A 86 22.86 11.64 -9.90
N PRO A 87 22.75 12.75 -9.16
CA PRO A 87 21.55 13.03 -8.40
C PRO A 87 20.35 13.11 -9.33
N VAL A 88 19.43 12.20 -9.15
CA VAL A 88 18.14 12.15 -9.85
C VAL A 88 17.06 12.47 -8.83
N LEU A 89 16.18 13.39 -9.19
CA LEU A 89 14.95 13.57 -8.42
C LEU A 89 14.21 12.23 -8.42
N TRP A 90 13.93 11.69 -7.27
CA TRP A 90 12.98 10.60 -7.10
C TRP A 90 11.61 11.15 -7.55
N GLY A 91 11.48 11.31 -8.88
CA GLY A 91 10.40 12.04 -9.48
C GLY A 91 9.05 11.43 -9.15
N GLY A 92 8.19 12.25 -8.59
CA GLY A 92 6.81 11.90 -8.36
C GLY A 92 6.33 12.09 -6.92
N GLY A 93 7.16 12.66 -6.04
CA GLY A 93 6.74 13.03 -4.68
C GLY A 93 6.29 11.84 -3.81
N SER A 94 5.81 12.17 -2.64
CA SER A 94 4.99 11.32 -1.80
C SER A 94 3.56 11.23 -2.37
N GLU A 95 2.80 10.21 -1.99
CA GLU A 95 1.36 10.15 -2.30
C GLU A 95 0.58 11.03 -1.32
N ASP A 96 1.00 11.04 -0.05
CA ASP A 96 0.44 11.91 0.98
C ASP A 96 1.56 12.68 1.69
N GLY A 97 1.44 13.99 1.78
CA GLY A 97 2.39 14.86 2.47
C GLY A 97 3.73 15.04 1.72
N ASN A 98 4.83 14.85 2.44
CA ASN A 98 6.19 15.09 1.93
C ASN A 98 7.14 13.91 2.10
N TRP A 99 6.82 12.95 2.97
CA TRP A 99 7.71 11.87 3.32
C TRP A 99 7.19 10.52 2.83
N ILE A 100 8.10 9.66 2.44
CA ILE A 100 7.85 8.29 2.02
C ILE A 100 8.84 7.36 2.70
N LEU A 101 8.46 6.11 2.85
CA LEU A 101 9.39 5.09 3.32
C LEU A 101 9.83 4.21 2.16
N ALA A 102 11.14 4.05 2.00
CA ALA A 102 11.72 3.04 1.12
C ALA A 102 12.12 1.82 1.95
N ILE A 103 11.63 0.65 1.53
CA ILE A 103 12.00 -0.63 2.13
C ILE A 103 12.80 -1.42 1.11
N HIS A 104 13.91 -2.00 1.56
CA HIS A 104 14.84 -2.73 0.71
C HIS A 104 14.83 -4.22 1.02
N GLY A 105 14.98 -5.00 -0.05
CA GLY A 105 15.47 -6.37 0.00
C GLY A 105 16.87 -6.39 -0.60
N ARG A 106 17.81 -7.05 0.06
CA ARG A 106 19.21 -7.10 -0.36
C ARG A 106 19.75 -8.51 -0.30
N ASP A 107 20.50 -8.90 -1.32
CA ASP A 107 21.31 -10.11 -1.29
C ASP A 107 22.77 -9.76 -1.01
N GLU A 108 23.21 -10.07 0.19
CA GLU A 108 24.60 -9.90 0.58
C GLU A 108 25.39 -11.17 0.25
N VAL A 109 26.30 -11.04 -0.69
CA VAL A 109 27.19 -12.14 -1.09
C VAL A 109 28.38 -12.24 -0.16
N VAL A 110 28.46 -13.30 0.60
CA VAL A 110 29.60 -13.59 1.49
C VAL A 110 30.47 -14.67 0.84
N VAL A 111 31.68 -14.31 0.50
CA VAL A 111 32.68 -15.26 -0.04
C VAL A 111 33.41 -15.92 1.12
N LEU A 112 33.25 -17.23 1.25
CA LEU A 112 33.95 -18.03 2.26
C LEU A 112 35.28 -18.54 1.69
N PRO A 113 36.28 -18.81 2.57
CA PRO A 113 37.52 -19.45 2.13
C PRO A 113 37.25 -20.82 1.47
N PRO A 114 38.04 -21.25 0.49
CA PRO A 114 37.92 -22.59 -0.06
C PRO A 114 38.05 -23.67 1.05
N PRO A 115 37.25 -24.75 1.02
CA PRO A 115 36.35 -25.19 -0.06
C PRO A 115 34.91 -24.64 0.01
N ASP A 116 34.56 -23.79 0.97
CA ASP A 116 33.17 -23.48 1.33
C ASP A 116 32.42 -22.59 0.30
N GLY A 117 33.15 -21.85 -0.54
CA GLY A 117 32.56 -21.13 -1.68
C GLY A 117 31.85 -19.85 -1.31
N THR A 118 30.74 -19.60 -1.95
CA THR A 118 29.93 -18.37 -1.78
C THR A 118 28.58 -18.69 -1.14
N ILE A 119 28.20 -17.92 -0.13
CA ILE A 119 26.84 -17.96 0.45
C ILE A 119 26.12 -16.65 0.16
N HIS A 120 24.81 -16.72 0.00
CA HIS A 120 23.91 -15.59 -0.19
C HIS A 120 23.13 -15.36 1.08
N LEU A 121 23.26 -14.18 1.66
CA LEU A 121 22.51 -13.75 2.84
C LEU A 121 21.44 -12.76 2.40
N ILE A 122 20.18 -13.19 2.44
CA ILE A 122 19.06 -12.33 2.07
C ILE A 122 18.70 -11.46 3.27
N LYS A 123 18.85 -10.15 3.12
CA LYS A 123 18.42 -9.13 4.08
C LYS A 123 17.10 -8.54 3.64
N GLN A 124 16.20 -8.32 4.60
CA GLN A 124 14.86 -7.80 4.32
C GLN A 124 14.49 -6.68 5.27
N GLY A 125 13.98 -5.59 4.70
CA GLY A 125 13.30 -4.56 5.46
C GLY A 125 11.99 -5.08 6.01
N LYS A 126 11.75 -4.82 7.30
CA LYS A 126 10.53 -5.18 8.03
C LYS A 126 10.18 -4.04 8.95
N ILE A 127 8.94 -3.59 8.85
CA ILE A 127 8.41 -2.56 9.75
C ILE A 127 7.06 -2.98 10.30
N SER A 128 6.71 -2.38 11.43
CA SER A 128 5.35 -2.38 11.97
C SER A 128 4.87 -0.95 12.16
N LEU A 129 3.60 -0.72 11.87
CA LEU A 129 2.89 0.53 12.06
C LEU A 129 1.93 0.36 13.23
N SER A 130 2.05 1.21 14.24
CA SER A 130 1.22 1.15 15.43
C SER A 130 -0.19 1.62 15.14
N LEU A 131 -1.18 0.95 15.73
CA LEU A 131 -2.57 1.37 15.72
C LEU A 131 -2.88 2.26 16.93
N ASP A 132 -3.88 3.12 16.79
CA ASP A 132 -4.38 3.99 17.86
C ASP A 132 -4.96 3.18 19.04
N ALA A 133 -5.52 2.01 18.74
CA ALA A 133 -6.01 1.04 19.70
C ALA A 133 -5.98 -0.37 19.09
N PRO A 134 -5.96 -1.43 19.92
CA PRO A 134 -6.11 -2.80 19.45
C PRO A 134 -7.39 -2.99 18.65
N LEU A 135 -7.34 -3.74 17.56
CA LEU A 135 -8.49 -4.02 16.73
C LEU A 135 -9.54 -4.84 17.49
N SER A 136 -10.80 -4.49 17.28
CA SER A 136 -11.91 -5.23 17.89
C SER A 136 -12.07 -6.60 17.23
N ASN A 137 -12.17 -7.64 18.05
CA ASN A 137 -12.29 -9.02 17.57
C ASN A 137 -13.54 -9.24 16.72
N ALA A 138 -13.44 -10.08 15.69
CA ALA A 138 -14.52 -10.41 14.75
C ALA A 138 -15.14 -9.18 14.06
N LYS A 139 -14.38 -8.10 13.90
CA LYS A 139 -14.74 -6.93 13.12
C LYS A 139 -14.00 -6.95 11.80
N ARG A 140 -14.58 -6.28 10.80
CA ARG A 140 -13.93 -6.11 9.49
C ARG A 140 -13.26 -4.76 9.39
N TYR A 141 -12.11 -4.79 8.75
CA TYR A 141 -11.30 -3.59 8.51
C TYR A 141 -10.87 -3.54 7.06
N LYS A 142 -10.87 -2.34 6.51
CA LYS A 142 -10.36 -2.02 5.19
C LYS A 142 -9.01 -1.35 5.35
N LEU A 143 -7.98 -2.00 4.85
CA LEU A 143 -6.62 -1.47 4.74
C LEU A 143 -6.41 -0.98 3.32
N SER A 144 -5.96 0.26 3.14
CA SER A 144 -5.40 0.76 1.89
C SER A 144 -4.00 1.29 2.10
N PHE A 145 -3.16 1.22 1.07
CA PHE A 145 -1.80 1.74 1.05
C PHE A 145 -1.32 1.93 -0.38
N TRP A 146 -0.32 2.77 -0.57
CA TRP A 146 0.24 3.08 -1.86
C TRP A 146 1.64 2.52 -1.99
N ILE A 147 1.96 2.04 -3.20
CA ILE A 147 3.24 1.45 -3.56
C ILE A 147 3.73 2.05 -4.86
N LYS A 148 5.04 2.23 -4.99
CA LYS A 148 5.71 2.66 -6.21
C LYS A 148 7.10 2.06 -6.29
N ASP A 149 7.51 1.66 -7.50
CA ASP A 149 8.91 1.34 -7.77
C ASP A 149 9.75 2.61 -7.92
N PRO A 150 11.01 2.59 -7.51
CA PRO A 150 11.96 3.62 -7.90
C PRO A 150 12.00 3.77 -9.42
N PRO A 151 12.19 4.99 -9.95
CA PRO A 151 12.33 5.19 -11.38
C PRO A 151 13.52 4.43 -11.96
N PRO A 152 13.45 4.01 -13.24
CA PRO A 152 14.50 3.27 -13.93
C PRO A 152 15.70 4.15 -14.23
N GLU A 153 16.61 4.27 -13.29
CA GLU A 153 17.85 5.01 -13.47
C GLU A 153 19.06 4.06 -13.58
N PRO A 154 20.06 4.39 -14.42
CA PRO A 154 21.20 3.50 -14.64
C PRO A 154 22.00 3.13 -13.40
N ASN A 155 21.92 3.96 -12.37
CA ASN A 155 22.67 3.79 -11.11
C ASN A 155 21.78 3.46 -9.91
N CYS A 156 20.45 3.35 -10.09
CA CYS A 156 19.55 2.88 -9.06
C CYS A 156 19.23 1.41 -9.35
N VAL A 157 19.41 0.56 -8.35
CA VAL A 157 19.15 -0.87 -8.50
C VAL A 157 17.67 -1.12 -8.64
N GLN A 158 17.28 -1.68 -9.78
CA GLN A 158 15.92 -2.12 -10.04
C GLN A 158 15.80 -3.62 -9.91
N GLY A 159 14.99 -4.07 -8.98
CA GLY A 159 14.59 -5.48 -8.91
C GLY A 159 13.42 -5.76 -9.85
N LYS A 160 13.51 -6.87 -10.56
CA LYS A 160 12.36 -7.44 -11.27
C LYS A 160 11.71 -8.51 -10.39
N ASN A 161 10.40 -8.59 -10.38
CA ASN A 161 9.60 -9.55 -9.61
C ASN A 161 9.64 -9.35 -8.08
N ASN A 162 9.58 -8.12 -7.64
CA ASN A 162 9.49 -7.78 -6.24
C ASN A 162 8.06 -7.97 -5.73
N TYR A 163 7.92 -8.23 -4.46
CA TYR A 163 6.62 -8.28 -3.80
C TYR A 163 6.73 -7.74 -2.37
N ILE A 164 5.63 -7.24 -1.90
CA ILE A 164 5.45 -6.81 -0.51
C ILE A 164 4.46 -7.75 0.16
N ASN A 165 4.78 -8.15 1.37
CA ASN A 165 3.85 -8.84 2.25
C ASN A 165 3.36 -7.87 3.30
N VAL A 166 2.06 -7.81 3.48
CA VAL A 166 1.41 -7.04 4.54
C VAL A 166 0.69 -8.00 5.47
N GLY A 167 0.78 -7.75 6.75
CA GLY A 167 0.18 -8.56 7.79
C GLY A 167 -0.35 -7.75 8.96
N VAL A 168 -0.87 -8.45 9.96
CA VAL A 168 -1.29 -7.88 11.26
C VAL A 168 -0.66 -8.67 12.39
N SER A 169 -0.27 -7.99 13.46
CA SER A 169 0.44 -8.59 14.58
C SER A 169 0.00 -8.02 15.93
N ASN A 170 0.19 -8.81 16.98
CA ASN A 170 0.08 -8.38 18.37
C ASN A 170 1.43 -7.91 18.94
N TYR A 171 2.51 -8.02 18.16
CA TYR A 171 3.86 -7.70 18.57
C TYR A 171 4.53 -6.80 17.55
N GLU A 172 5.26 -5.79 18.01
CA GLU A 172 5.92 -4.79 17.18
C GLU A 172 7.06 -5.34 16.33
N ASP A 173 7.65 -6.46 16.70
CA ASP A 173 8.81 -7.09 16.07
C ASP A 173 8.48 -8.43 15.38
N SER A 174 7.22 -8.64 15.05
CA SER A 174 6.74 -9.87 14.41
C SER A 174 5.84 -9.57 13.22
N LEU A 175 6.00 -10.28 12.11
CA LEU A 175 5.12 -10.16 10.95
C LEU A 175 3.68 -10.60 11.24
N GLY A 176 3.48 -11.44 12.25
CA GLY A 176 2.17 -11.91 12.67
C GLY A 176 1.42 -12.68 11.57
N ARG A 177 0.11 -12.44 11.47
CA ARG A 177 -0.76 -13.08 10.48
C ARG A 177 -0.65 -12.37 9.14
N HIS A 178 -0.29 -13.12 8.11
CA HIS A 178 -0.25 -12.63 6.74
C HIS A 178 -1.67 -12.28 6.23
N LEU A 179 -1.80 -11.13 5.59
CA LEU A 179 -3.03 -10.67 4.95
C LEU A 179 -2.95 -10.76 3.44
N ILE A 180 -1.95 -10.12 2.84
CA ILE A 180 -1.82 -9.98 1.41
C ILE A 180 -0.35 -10.00 0.96
N THR A 181 -0.10 -10.64 -0.17
CA THR A 181 1.11 -10.46 -0.98
C THR A 181 0.72 -9.75 -2.26
N THR A 182 1.39 -8.66 -2.58
CA THR A 182 1.18 -7.95 -3.83
C THR A 182 2.48 -7.82 -4.59
N ASN A 183 2.42 -8.15 -5.88
CA ASN A 183 3.52 -7.89 -6.81
C ASN A 183 3.39 -6.44 -7.29
N TYR A 184 4.52 -5.83 -7.54
CA TYR A 184 4.59 -4.49 -8.08
C TYR A 184 5.66 -4.42 -9.18
N GLY A 185 5.66 -3.36 -9.93
CA GLY A 185 6.52 -3.16 -11.11
C GLY A 185 6.08 -1.88 -11.81
N TYR A 186 5.53 -0.93 -11.03
CA TYR A 186 4.98 0.30 -11.54
C TYR A 186 5.82 1.49 -11.13
N THR A 187 6.16 2.33 -12.10
CA THR A 187 6.87 3.59 -11.87
C THR A 187 5.96 4.71 -11.35
N GLU A 188 4.65 4.50 -11.39
CA GLU A 188 3.64 5.39 -10.83
C GLU A 188 3.07 4.81 -9.55
N TRP A 189 2.58 5.67 -8.65
CA TRP A 189 1.90 5.25 -7.44
C TRP A 189 0.67 4.40 -7.75
N GLN A 190 0.55 3.26 -7.08
CA GLN A 190 -0.60 2.35 -7.17
C GLN A 190 -1.19 2.13 -5.79
N GLU A 191 -2.50 2.32 -5.69
CA GLU A 191 -3.25 2.02 -4.47
C GLU A 191 -3.62 0.54 -4.41
N TYR A 192 -3.41 -0.05 -3.24
CA TYR A 192 -3.88 -1.39 -2.90
C TYR A 192 -4.88 -1.31 -1.76
N THR A 193 -5.95 -2.08 -1.88
CA THR A 193 -7.01 -2.15 -0.88
C THR A 193 -7.28 -3.60 -0.51
N TYR A 194 -7.42 -3.87 0.79
CA TYR A 194 -7.71 -5.20 1.30
C TYR A 194 -8.67 -5.14 2.48
N VAL A 195 -9.75 -5.95 2.43
CA VAL A 195 -10.71 -6.08 3.52
C VAL A 195 -10.49 -7.41 4.22
N PHE A 196 -10.27 -7.36 5.53
CA PHE A 196 -10.03 -8.55 6.35
C PHE A 196 -10.87 -8.51 7.63
N GLU A 197 -11.04 -9.68 8.24
CA GLU A 197 -11.65 -9.81 9.56
C GLU A 197 -10.56 -10.10 10.59
N THR A 198 -10.64 -9.43 11.74
CA THR A 198 -9.71 -9.64 12.85
C THR A 198 -9.97 -10.99 13.51
N GLN A 199 -8.90 -11.65 13.92
CA GLN A 199 -8.96 -12.91 14.65
C GLN A 199 -8.57 -12.74 16.13
N ASN A 200 -7.77 -11.71 16.40
CA ASN A 200 -7.29 -11.35 17.71
C ASN A 200 -7.35 -9.81 17.84
N ALA A 201 -6.99 -9.29 18.99
CA ALA A 201 -6.85 -7.85 19.20
C ALA A 201 -5.47 -7.39 18.67
N GLU A 202 -5.28 -7.44 17.35
CA GLU A 202 -4.03 -7.02 16.71
C GLU A 202 -3.78 -5.53 16.94
N GLU A 203 -2.50 -5.15 17.15
CA GLU A 203 -2.09 -3.79 17.51
C GLU A 203 -1.19 -3.14 16.44
N TYR A 204 -0.76 -3.92 15.43
CA TYR A 204 0.19 -3.47 14.41
C TYR A 204 -0.22 -3.94 13.03
N ILE A 205 -0.02 -3.06 12.03
CA ILE A 205 0.08 -3.45 10.62
C ILE A 205 1.55 -3.69 10.33
N THR A 206 1.88 -4.82 9.73
CA THR A 206 3.26 -5.21 9.47
C THR A 206 3.53 -5.27 7.97
N VAL A 207 4.72 -4.86 7.57
CA VAL A 207 5.14 -4.81 6.18
C VAL A 207 6.53 -5.40 6.04
N THR A 208 6.72 -6.27 5.04
CA THR A 208 8.04 -6.75 4.64
C THR A 208 8.14 -6.88 3.14
N VAL A 209 9.33 -6.66 2.64
CA VAL A 209 9.67 -6.89 1.25
C VAL A 209 10.06 -8.34 1.07
N GLY A 210 9.46 -9.01 0.09
CA GLY A 210 9.84 -10.37 -0.30
C GLY A 210 10.85 -10.35 -1.43
N VAL A 211 11.77 -11.32 -1.41
CA VAL A 211 12.86 -11.45 -2.39
C VAL A 211 12.63 -12.65 -3.28
N ASN A 212 12.46 -12.40 -4.59
CA ASN A 212 12.50 -13.44 -5.61
C ASN A 212 13.78 -13.32 -6.43
N GLY A 213 14.88 -13.91 -5.93
CA GLY A 213 16.18 -13.92 -6.65
C GLY A 213 17.25 -13.02 -6.04
N VAL A 214 18.36 -12.92 -6.71
CA VAL A 214 19.68 -12.43 -6.26
C VAL A 214 19.86 -10.98 -6.70
N ILE A 215 19.05 -10.03 -6.25
CA ILE A 215 19.23 -8.62 -6.64
C ILE A 215 18.75 -7.71 -5.50
N ASP A 216 19.54 -6.68 -5.21
CA ASP A 216 19.14 -5.56 -4.36
C ASP A 216 17.96 -4.81 -5.01
N TYR A 217 16.93 -4.51 -4.25
CA TYR A 217 15.77 -3.77 -4.75
C TYR A 217 15.13 -2.95 -3.64
N SER A 218 14.47 -1.90 -4.07
CA SER A 218 13.74 -0.98 -3.20
C SER A 218 12.29 -0.94 -3.62
N ILE A 219 11.44 -0.62 -2.67
CA ILE A 219 10.05 -0.25 -2.89
C ILE A 219 9.73 0.98 -2.06
N PHE A 220 8.98 1.90 -2.63
CA PHE A 220 8.39 3.02 -1.93
C PHE A 220 7.00 2.65 -1.46
N ILE A 221 6.72 2.97 -0.22
CA ILE A 221 5.42 2.80 0.41
C ILE A 221 4.99 4.09 1.07
N ASP A 222 3.68 4.35 1.04
CA ASP A 222 3.10 5.55 1.63
C ASP A 222 1.61 5.38 1.93
N ASN A 223 1.05 6.31 2.69
CA ASN A 223 -0.37 6.52 2.94
C ASN A 223 -1.13 5.25 3.33
N PHE A 224 -0.69 4.60 4.40
CA PHE A 224 -1.42 3.48 5.00
C PHE A 224 -2.64 3.99 5.76
N VAL A 225 -3.81 3.51 5.38
CA VAL A 225 -5.09 3.86 6.01
C VAL A 225 -5.82 2.59 6.41
N LEU A 226 -6.24 2.51 7.66
CA LEU A 226 -7.04 1.42 8.20
C LEU A 226 -8.32 1.96 8.80
N THR A 227 -9.45 1.43 8.37
CA THR A 227 -10.77 1.85 8.87
C THR A 227 -11.67 0.64 9.12
N GLU A 228 -12.53 0.70 10.15
CA GLU A 228 -13.60 -0.30 10.30
C GLU A 228 -14.58 -0.20 9.14
N THR A 229 -15.06 -1.33 8.64
CA THR A 229 -15.92 -1.40 7.45
C THR A 229 -16.93 -2.55 7.54
N GLU A 230 -18.05 -2.40 6.84
CA GLU A 230 -19.02 -3.47 6.59
C GLU A 230 -18.85 -4.11 5.18
N GLU A 231 -17.84 -3.67 4.41
CA GLU A 231 -17.56 -4.24 3.10
C GLU A 231 -17.31 -5.76 3.18
N PRO A 232 -17.59 -6.53 2.12
CA PRO A 232 -17.29 -7.95 2.09
C PRO A 232 -15.78 -8.19 2.15
N LEU A 233 -15.38 -9.34 2.70
CA LEU A 233 -13.98 -9.76 2.73
C LEU A 233 -13.40 -9.81 1.33
N THR A 234 -12.18 -9.30 1.18
CA THR A 234 -11.43 -9.49 -0.05
C THR A 234 -11.06 -10.97 -0.16
N THR A 235 -11.70 -11.67 -1.07
CA THR A 235 -11.36 -13.06 -1.38
C THR A 235 -10.14 -13.05 -2.28
N GLY A 236 -8.98 -13.36 -1.77
CA GLY A 236 -7.63 -13.55 -2.33
C GLY A 236 -7.29 -13.49 -3.83
N ILE A 237 -8.18 -12.99 -4.66
CA ILE A 237 -7.90 -12.55 -6.01
C ILE A 237 -7.72 -11.04 -5.90
N ASN A 238 -6.50 -10.56 -6.01
CA ASN A 238 -6.23 -9.15 -6.21
C ASN A 238 -7.07 -8.69 -7.42
N GLU A 239 -8.22 -8.09 -7.17
CA GLU A 239 -8.77 -7.15 -8.13
C GLU A 239 -7.80 -5.97 -8.12
N ILE A 240 -6.74 -6.09 -8.93
CA ILE A 240 -6.06 -4.92 -9.46
C ILE A 240 -7.19 -4.01 -9.90
N SER A 241 -7.28 -2.82 -9.34
CA SER A 241 -8.23 -1.80 -9.79
C SER A 241 -8.18 -1.86 -11.32
N GLN A 242 -9.24 -2.34 -11.95
CA GLN A 242 -9.23 -2.56 -13.39
C GLN A 242 -9.02 -1.18 -14.01
N GLN A 243 -7.79 -0.87 -14.40
CA GLN A 243 -7.60 0.04 -15.51
C GLN A 243 -8.57 -0.46 -16.58
N GLU A 244 -9.52 0.39 -16.98
CA GLU A 244 -10.57 -0.01 -17.90
C GLU A 244 -9.94 -0.77 -19.06
N LYS A 245 -10.23 -2.07 -19.11
CA LYS A 245 -9.66 -2.99 -20.09
C LYS A 245 -10.18 -2.60 -21.48
N HIS A 246 -9.39 -1.83 -22.20
CA HIS A 246 -9.73 -1.41 -23.55
C HIS A 246 -9.27 -2.44 -24.56
N LEU A 247 -10.16 -2.83 -25.46
CA LEU A 247 -9.82 -3.69 -26.59
C LEU A 247 -8.90 -2.91 -27.55
N LEU A 248 -7.66 -3.37 -27.70
CA LEU A 248 -6.70 -2.75 -28.62
C LEU A 248 -6.89 -3.23 -30.05
N LYS A 249 -7.01 -4.56 -30.25
CA LYS A 249 -7.18 -5.13 -31.60
C LYS A 249 -7.74 -6.54 -31.55
N ILE A 250 -8.29 -6.98 -32.67
CA ILE A 250 -8.75 -8.35 -32.91
C ILE A 250 -7.88 -8.94 -34.01
N VAL A 251 -7.28 -10.11 -33.78
CA VAL A 251 -6.44 -10.79 -34.77
C VAL A 251 -6.94 -12.20 -35.04
N ASP A 252 -6.64 -12.70 -36.25
CA ASP A 252 -6.88 -14.10 -36.63
C ASP A 252 -5.77 -15.04 -36.08
N ILE A 253 -5.90 -16.34 -36.38
CA ILE A 253 -4.91 -17.36 -35.96
C ILE A 253 -3.48 -17.10 -36.51
N LEU A 254 -3.35 -16.31 -37.56
CA LEU A 254 -2.08 -15.93 -38.15
C LEU A 254 -1.56 -14.59 -37.64
N GLY A 255 -2.22 -14.00 -36.62
CA GLY A 255 -1.85 -12.71 -36.05
C GLY A 255 -2.21 -11.50 -36.90
N ARG A 256 -2.95 -11.67 -38.00
CA ARG A 256 -3.36 -10.57 -38.87
C ARG A 256 -4.61 -9.90 -38.30
N GLU A 257 -4.66 -8.57 -38.35
CA GLU A 257 -5.80 -7.83 -37.90
C GLU A 257 -7.06 -8.20 -38.67
N SER A 258 -8.11 -8.60 -37.94
CA SER A 258 -9.33 -9.14 -38.55
C SER A 258 -10.52 -8.22 -38.27
N LYS A 259 -11.17 -7.81 -39.38
CA LYS A 259 -12.48 -7.15 -39.36
C LYS A 259 -13.63 -8.17 -39.42
N SER A 260 -13.30 -9.46 -39.60
CA SER A 260 -14.28 -10.54 -39.64
C SER A 260 -14.82 -10.81 -38.25
N LYS A 261 -16.14 -11.05 -38.18
CA LYS A 261 -16.82 -11.50 -36.94
C LYS A 261 -17.05 -13.00 -36.91
N LYS A 262 -16.28 -13.79 -37.70
CA LYS A 262 -16.43 -15.25 -37.82
C LYS A 262 -15.11 -15.95 -37.66
N GLY A 263 -15.15 -17.16 -37.09
CA GLY A 263 -13.99 -18.02 -36.91
C GLY A 263 -13.29 -17.88 -35.57
N LEU A 264 -12.04 -18.33 -35.51
CA LEU A 264 -11.20 -18.24 -34.32
C LEU A 264 -10.51 -16.88 -34.28
N LEU A 265 -10.82 -16.09 -33.29
CA LEU A 265 -10.33 -14.74 -33.09
C LEU A 265 -9.66 -14.58 -31.74
N PHE A 266 -8.62 -13.75 -31.66
CA PHE A 266 -7.94 -13.34 -30.46
C PHE A 266 -8.17 -11.84 -30.24
N TYR A 267 -8.75 -11.52 -29.08
CA TYR A 267 -9.01 -10.17 -28.61
C TYR A 267 -7.84 -9.74 -27.71
N ILE A 268 -7.08 -8.77 -28.13
CA ILE A 268 -5.90 -8.26 -27.40
C ILE A 268 -6.30 -6.96 -26.71
N TYR A 269 -6.07 -6.89 -25.41
CA TYR A 269 -6.47 -5.77 -24.56
C TYR A 269 -5.26 -4.94 -24.10
N SER A 270 -5.54 -3.72 -23.61
CA SER A 270 -4.54 -2.76 -23.14
C SER A 270 -3.71 -3.26 -21.95
N ASP A 271 -4.25 -4.16 -21.15
CA ASP A 271 -3.59 -4.83 -20.02
C ASP A 271 -2.65 -5.99 -20.43
N GLY A 272 -2.48 -6.23 -21.74
CA GLY A 272 -1.71 -7.35 -22.28
C GLY A 272 -2.45 -8.70 -22.28
N THR A 273 -3.67 -8.76 -21.78
CA THR A 273 -4.46 -10.00 -21.81
C THR A 273 -4.96 -10.32 -23.21
N VAL A 274 -5.10 -11.62 -23.49
CA VAL A 274 -5.59 -12.13 -24.78
C VAL A 274 -6.76 -13.08 -24.51
N GLU A 275 -7.93 -12.74 -25.06
CA GLU A 275 -9.09 -13.63 -25.03
C GLU A 275 -9.25 -14.35 -26.37
N LYS A 276 -9.40 -15.68 -26.31
CA LYS A 276 -9.71 -16.51 -27.47
C LYS A 276 -11.22 -16.66 -27.60
N LYS A 277 -11.81 -16.26 -28.75
CA LYS A 277 -13.23 -16.44 -29.05
C LYS A 277 -13.43 -17.21 -30.34
N ILE A 278 -14.34 -18.18 -30.32
CA ILE A 278 -14.82 -18.89 -31.51
C ILE A 278 -16.23 -18.38 -31.80
N ILE A 279 -16.41 -17.70 -32.91
CA ILE A 279 -17.71 -17.17 -33.31
C ILE A 279 -18.21 -18.03 -34.46
N VAL A 280 -19.27 -18.81 -34.17
CA VAL A 280 -20.01 -19.65 -35.11
C VAL A 280 -21.31 -18.93 -35.43
N GLN A 281 -21.71 -18.96 -36.68
CA GLN A 281 -23.05 -18.45 -37.09
C GLN A 281 -24.02 -19.58 -37.18
#